data_6789cd53f45642dc95c7276966189916
#
_entry.id   6789cd53f45642dc95c7276966189916
#
_cell.length_a   1.000
_cell.length_b   1.000
_cell.length_c   1.000
_cell.angle_alpha   90.00
_cell.angle_beta   90.00
_cell.angle_gamma   90.00
#
_symmetry.space_group_name_H-M   'P 1'
#
loop_
_entity.id
_entity.type
_entity.pdbx_description
1 polymer ?
#
loop_
_entity_poly.entity_id
_entity_poly.type
_entity_poly.pdbx_seq_one_letter_code
_entity_poly.pdbx_strand_id
1 'polypeptide(L)' 'MEFKFLRGEIFDRNVCWRSQNGRDTPIFYMTNSHIENTILCLRGVCLTEIPDPYNGKTKDEWIRILTNELRQRLNENA' A
#
# COMPACT_ATOMS: atom_id res chain seq x y z
N MET A 1 0.08 -24.27 4.70
CA MET A 1 0.13 -23.81 4.32
C MET A 1 0.29 -23.08 3.79
N GLU A 2 0.67 -23.08 3.68
CA GLU A 2 0.91 -22.52 3.31
C GLU A 2 0.80 -21.70 2.68
N PHE A 3 0.95 -21.37 2.52
CA PHE A 3 0.85 -20.68 2.00
C PHE A 3 0.91 -20.01 1.29
N LYS A 4 0.79 -19.94 1.62
CA LYS A 4 0.85 -19.25 1.09
C LYS A 4 1.37 -18.15 0.55
N PHE A 5 1.48 -17.57 0.98
CA PHE A 5 2.18 -16.61 0.40
C PHE A 5 3.35 -17.12 -0.04
N LEU A 6 3.32 -18.15 -0.09
CA LEU A 6 4.28 -18.69 -0.50
C LEU A 6 4.70 -18.35 -1.73
N ARG A 7 4.18 -18.02 -2.57
CA ARG A 7 4.56 -17.66 -3.80
C ARG A 7 5.59 -16.65 -3.78
N GLY A 8 6.32 -16.47 -2.74
CA GLY A 8 7.38 -15.55 -2.66
C GLY A 8 6.94 -14.17 -2.38
N GLU A 9 5.69 -13.99 -2.20
CA GLU A 9 5.22 -12.69 -1.85
C GLU A 9 5.27 -12.55 -0.38
N ILE A 10 6.03 -11.57 0.08
CA ILE A 10 6.13 -11.30 1.48
C ILE A 10 5.45 -10.00 1.76
N PHE A 11 4.47 -10.02 2.69
CA PHE A 11 3.84 -8.81 3.04
C PHE A 11 4.57 -8.19 4.17
N ASP A 12 5.17 -7.03 3.96
CA ASP A 12 5.81 -6.28 5.03
C ASP A 12 4.90 -5.13 5.38
N ARG A 13 4.12 -5.33 6.42
CA ARG A 13 3.15 -4.31 6.85
C ARG A 13 3.83 -3.14 7.54
N ASN A 14 5.14 -3.24 7.76
CA ASN A 14 5.90 -2.14 8.36
C ASN A 14 6.50 -1.22 7.30
N VAL A 15 6.31 -1.54 6.04
CA VAL A 15 6.72 -0.64 4.97
C VAL A 15 5.99 0.68 5.18
N CYS A 16 6.70 1.79 5.02
CA CYS A 16 6.13 3.10 5.27
C CYS A 16 5.76 3.80 3.98
N TRP A 17 4.59 4.43 3.99
CA TRP A 17 4.17 5.29 2.90
C TRP A 17 4.53 6.72 3.27
N ARG A 18 5.15 7.45 2.35
CA ARG A 18 5.53 8.84 2.59
C ARG A 18 4.47 9.76 2.01
N SER A 19 3.86 10.53 2.89
CA SER A 19 2.84 11.50 2.49
C SER A 19 3.50 12.76 1.92
N GLN A 20 2.70 13.61 1.32
CA GLN A 20 3.20 14.84 0.72
C GLN A 20 3.92 15.74 1.71
N ASN A 21 3.50 15.70 2.96
CA ASN A 21 4.13 16.53 3.98
C ASN A 21 5.42 15.91 4.51
N GLY A 22 5.89 14.84 3.91
CA GLY A 22 7.14 14.21 4.32
C GLY A 22 7.01 13.22 5.46
N ARG A 23 5.80 12.99 5.93
CA ARG A 23 5.61 12.07 7.05
C ARG A 23 5.57 10.63 6.54
N ASP A 24 6.32 9.76 7.19
CA ASP A 24 6.30 8.33 6.89
C ASP A 24 5.35 7.64 7.85
N THR A 25 4.42 6.86 7.30
CA THR A 25 3.45 6.13 8.11
C THR A 25 3.50 4.66 7.71
N PRO A 26 3.73 3.75 8.67
CA PRO A 26 3.66 2.32 8.34
C PRO A 26 2.28 2.00 7.78
N ILE A 27 2.22 1.19 6.73
CA ILE A 27 0.94 0.89 6.11
C ILE A 27 -0.01 0.28 7.12
N PHE A 28 0.52 -0.48 8.05
CA PHE A 28 -0.28 -1.10 9.08
C PHE A 28 -1.11 -0.08 9.86
N TYR A 29 -0.60 1.14 9.98
CA TYR A 29 -1.29 2.19 10.75
C TYR A 29 -2.16 3.12 9.88
N MET A 30 -2.15 2.94 8.58
CA MET A 30 -2.98 3.77 7.72
C MET A 30 -4.44 3.35 7.86
N THR A 31 -5.34 4.32 7.83
CA THR A 31 -6.77 4.00 7.84
C THR A 31 -7.16 3.42 6.49
N ASN A 32 -8.30 2.73 6.45
CA ASN A 32 -8.77 2.17 5.18
C ASN A 32 -8.99 3.28 4.15
N SER A 33 -9.60 4.39 4.58
CA SER A 33 -9.82 5.51 3.67
C SER A 33 -8.52 6.06 3.12
N HIS A 34 -7.51 6.16 3.97
CA HIS A 34 -6.22 6.67 3.54
C HIS A 34 -5.59 5.73 2.50
N ILE A 35 -5.67 4.43 2.73
CA ILE A 35 -5.14 3.45 1.79
C ILE A 35 -5.88 3.53 0.47
N GLU A 36 -7.21 3.58 0.52
CA GLU A 36 -8.01 3.63 -0.70
C GLU A 36 -7.71 4.89 -1.51
N ASN A 37 -7.62 6.03 -0.83
CA ASN A 37 -7.32 7.28 -1.51
C ASN A 37 -5.92 7.24 -2.11
N THR A 38 -4.97 6.64 -1.42
CA THR A 38 -3.61 6.52 -1.92
C THR A 38 -3.58 5.68 -3.19
N ILE A 39 -4.33 4.57 -3.20
CA ILE A 39 -4.40 3.73 -4.40
C ILE A 39 -4.98 4.52 -5.57
N LEU A 40 -6.02 5.31 -5.33
CA LEU A 40 -6.60 6.12 -6.39
C LEU A 40 -5.60 7.14 -6.92
N CYS A 41 -4.83 7.74 -6.02
CA CYS A 41 -3.80 8.69 -6.44
C CYS A 41 -2.74 8.00 -7.28
N LEU A 42 -2.34 6.80 -6.91
CA LEU A 42 -1.36 6.05 -7.68
C LEU A 42 -1.89 5.69 -9.06
N ARG A 43 -3.20 5.54 -9.18
CA ARG A 43 -3.82 5.26 -10.47
C ARG A 43 -4.07 6.50 -11.31
N GLY A 44 -3.66 7.66 -10.80
CA GLY A 44 -3.77 8.88 -11.57
C GLY A 44 -5.06 9.64 -11.40
N VAL A 45 -5.86 9.31 -10.40
CA VAL A 45 -7.13 9.99 -10.17
C VAL A 45 -6.95 11.33 -9.47
N CYS A 46 -5.91 11.45 -8.67
CA CYS A 46 -5.64 12.69 -7.97
C CYS A 46 -5.00 13.72 -8.87
N LEU A 47 -5.12 14.99 -8.47
CA LEU A 47 -4.45 16.05 -9.19
C LEU A 47 -2.95 16.04 -8.94
N THR A 48 -2.53 15.51 -7.82
CA THR A 48 -1.10 15.47 -7.49
C THR A 48 -0.46 14.29 -8.20
N GLU A 49 0.65 14.56 -8.85
CA GLU A 49 1.36 13.52 -9.57
C GLU A 49 2.36 12.86 -8.66
N ILE A 50 2.33 11.54 -8.62
CA ILE A 50 3.27 10.78 -7.82
C ILE A 50 4.37 10.25 -8.75
N PRO A 51 5.63 10.50 -8.43
CA PRO A 51 6.72 9.99 -9.27
C PRO A 51 6.71 8.47 -9.33
N ASP A 52 7.28 7.92 -10.39
CA ASP A 52 7.39 6.49 -10.55
C ASP A 52 8.83 6.18 -10.95
N PRO A 53 9.65 5.57 -10.10
CA PRO A 53 9.29 5.00 -8.80
C PRO A 53 9.16 6.06 -7.71
N TYR A 54 8.49 5.67 -6.65
CA TYR A 54 8.32 6.56 -5.51
C TYR A 54 8.77 5.85 -4.25
N ASN A 55 9.65 6.49 -3.52
CA ASN A 55 10.16 5.96 -2.25
C ASN A 55 10.63 4.51 -2.40
N GLY A 56 11.35 4.25 -3.48
CA GLY A 56 12.00 2.97 -3.69
C GLY A 56 11.19 1.89 -4.37
N LYS A 57 9.93 2.16 -4.70
CA LYS A 57 9.07 1.16 -5.33
C LYS A 57 8.29 1.76 -6.47
N THR A 58 7.94 0.92 -7.44
CA THR A 58 7.13 1.40 -8.56
C THR A 58 5.69 1.59 -8.10
N LYS A 59 4.92 2.34 -8.90
CA LYS A 59 3.51 2.54 -8.61
C LYS A 59 2.78 1.21 -8.51
N ASP A 60 3.07 0.27 -9.41
CA ASP A 60 2.42 -1.03 -9.38
C ASP A 60 2.73 -1.78 -8.11
N GLU A 61 3.97 -1.69 -7.66
CA GLU A 61 4.34 -2.33 -6.41
C GLU A 61 3.58 -1.73 -5.24
N TRP A 62 3.46 -0.40 -5.20
CA TRP A 62 2.71 0.25 -4.14
C TRP A 62 1.24 -0.14 -4.16
N ILE A 63 0.64 -0.18 -5.34
CA ILE A 63 -0.76 -0.56 -5.46
C ILE A 63 -0.95 -1.98 -4.94
N ARG A 64 -0.04 -2.87 -5.29
CA ARG A 64 -0.14 -4.25 -4.82
C ARG A 64 -0.03 -4.33 -3.30
N ILE A 65 0.95 -3.63 -2.74
CA ILE A 65 1.16 -3.64 -1.29
C ILE A 65 -0.07 -3.12 -0.57
N LEU A 66 -0.59 -1.99 -1.03
CA LEU A 66 -1.74 -1.38 -0.38
C LEU A 66 -3.00 -2.22 -0.54
N THR A 67 -3.19 -2.80 -1.71
CA THR A 67 -4.35 -3.66 -1.96
C THR A 67 -4.28 -4.90 -1.07
N ASN A 68 -3.09 -5.46 -0.92
CA ASN A 68 -2.92 -6.62 -0.06
C ASN A 68 -3.21 -6.30 1.40
N GLU A 69 -2.87 -5.10 1.82
CA GLU A 69 -3.17 -4.70 3.19
C GLU A 69 -4.68 -4.64 3.41
N LEU A 70 -5.43 -4.11 2.45
CA LEU A 70 -6.88 -4.06 2.56
C LEU A 70 -7.47 -5.47 2.60
N ARG A 71 -6.96 -6.36 1.76
CA ARG A 71 -7.43 -7.74 1.75
C ARG A 71 -7.16 -8.43 3.07
N GLN A 72 -5.99 -8.18 3.63
CA GLN A 72 -5.62 -8.77 4.89
C GLN A 72 -6.60 -8.34 5.98
N ARG A 73 -6.97 -7.07 5.96
CA ARG A 73 -7.92 -6.55 6.95
C ARG A 73 -9.29 -7.17 6.81
N LEU A 74 -9.73 -7.39 5.57
CA LEU A 74 -11.00 -8.06 5.36
C LEU A 74 -10.98 -9.47 5.91
N ASN A 75 -9.89 -10.18 5.69
CA ASN A 75 -9.76 -11.53 6.20
C ASN A 75 -9.72 -11.56 7.71
N GLU A 76 -9.09 -10.58 8.32
CA GLU A 76 -9.02 -10.52 9.78
C GLU A 76 -10.37 -10.23 10.40
N ASN A 77 -11.25 -9.56 9.67
CA ASN A 77 -12.56 -9.21 10.16
C ASN A 77 -13.65 -10.20 9.80
N ALA A 78 -13.30 -11.19 9.03
CA ALA A 78 -14.29 -12.15 8.55
C ALA A 78 -14.67 -13.19 9.61
#